data_449843646ceca6f9a354fbf1a40cc1b7
#
_entry.id   449843646ceca6f9a354fbf1a40cc1b7
#
_cell.length_a   1.000
_cell.length_b   1.000
_cell.length_c   1.000
_cell.angle_alpha   90.00
_cell.angle_beta   90.00
_cell.angle_gamma   90.00
#
_symmetry.space_group_name_H-M   'P 1'
#
loop_
_entity.id
_entity.type
_entity.pdbx_description
1 polymer ?
#
loop_
_entity_poly.entity_id
_entity_poly.type
_entity_poly.pdbx_seq_one_letter_code
_entity_poly.pdbx_strand_id
1 'polypeptide(L)'
;AEDVDSASQMSNEERQEMIRGMVSRLSERLSTDGGSPNEWARLINALGVLGEFQRARSAWKQAKNIFTESPSSLEILNTAAQNIGLK
;
A
#
# COMPACT_ATOMS: atom_id res chain seq x y z
N ALA A 1 -27.14 0.52 10.59
CA ALA A 1 -26.65 1.42 11.64
C ALA A 1 -25.67 0.70 12.56
N GLU A 2 -25.99 -0.52 12.95
CA GLU A 2 -25.10 -1.26 13.83
C GLU A 2 -23.78 -1.62 13.17
N ASP A 3 -23.80 -1.92 11.88
CA ASP A 3 -22.58 -2.22 11.14
C ASP A 3 -21.65 -1.02 11.05
N VAL A 4 -22.23 0.16 10.85
CA VAL A 4 -21.47 1.40 10.80
C VAL A 4 -20.88 1.72 12.17
N ASP A 5 -21.67 1.52 13.22
CA ASP A 5 -21.22 1.74 14.57
C ASP A 5 -20.10 0.77 14.96
N SER A 6 -20.22 -0.48 14.54
CA SER A 6 -19.16 -1.48 14.78
C SER A 6 -17.86 -1.09 14.12
N ALA A 7 -17.92 -0.61 12.87
CA ALA A 7 -16.73 -0.19 12.15
C ALA A 7 -16.09 1.03 12.79
N SER A 8 -16.91 1.99 13.25
CA SER A 8 -16.39 3.21 13.87
C SER A 8 -15.87 2.96 15.29
N GLN A 9 -16.26 1.85 15.91
CA GLN A 9 -15.83 1.49 17.25
C GLN A 9 -14.57 0.63 17.25
N MET A 10 -14.04 0.27 16.10
CA MET A 10 -12.81 -0.48 16.02
C MET A 10 -11.67 0.30 16.66
N SER A 11 -10.87 -0.36 17.48
CA SER A 11 -9.69 0.23 18.06
C SER A 11 -8.63 0.44 16.96
N ASN A 12 -7.66 1.29 17.24
CA ASN A 12 -6.55 1.50 16.32
C ASN A 12 -5.79 0.20 16.05
N GLU A 13 -5.66 -0.63 17.07
CA GLU A 13 -4.98 -1.93 16.93
C GLU A 13 -5.74 -2.86 16.00
N GLU A 14 -7.05 -2.90 16.12
CA GLU A 14 -7.89 -3.73 15.25
C GLU A 14 -7.82 -3.27 13.81
N ARG A 15 -7.82 -1.96 13.59
CA ARG A 15 -7.66 -1.40 12.24
C ARG A 15 -6.30 -1.76 11.65
N GLN A 16 -5.26 -1.65 12.46
CA GLN A 16 -3.92 -1.98 11.99
C GLN A 16 -3.80 -3.46 11.64
N GLU A 17 -4.43 -4.34 12.42
CA GLU A 17 -4.44 -5.76 12.10
C GLU A 17 -5.16 -6.03 10.79
N MET A 18 -6.29 -5.36 10.56
CA MET A 18 -7.02 -5.48 9.31
C MET A 18 -6.15 -5.04 8.13
N ILE A 19 -5.49 -3.89 8.28
CA ILE A 19 -4.63 -3.36 7.23
C ILE A 19 -3.44 -4.28 6.99
N ARG A 20 -2.86 -4.84 8.05
CA ARG A 20 -1.75 -5.79 7.92
C ARG A 20 -2.16 -7.04 7.16
N GLY A 21 -3.36 -7.56 7.44
CA GLY A 21 -3.89 -8.70 6.70
C GLY A 21 -4.07 -8.40 5.23
N MET A 22 -4.61 -7.22 4.93
CA MET A 22 -4.76 -6.76 3.56
C MET A 22 -3.41 -6.60 2.87
N VAL A 23 -2.45 -6.00 3.57
CA VAL A 23 -1.09 -5.78 3.06
C VAL A 23 -0.41 -7.11 2.74
N SER A 24 -0.54 -8.09 3.63
CA SER A 24 0.08 -9.40 3.41
C SER A 24 -0.46 -10.06 2.15
N ARG A 25 -1.78 -10.05 1.98
CA ARG A 25 -2.40 -10.65 0.80
C ARG A 25 -2.04 -9.91 -0.48
N LEU A 26 -2.09 -8.58 -0.43
CA LEU A 26 -1.78 -7.76 -1.59
C LEU A 26 -0.31 -7.90 -1.98
N SER A 27 0.58 -7.86 -0.99
CA SER A 27 2.01 -8.00 -1.20
C SER A 27 2.35 -9.35 -1.83
N GLU A 28 1.76 -10.42 -1.32
CA GLU A 28 1.97 -11.77 -1.86
C GLU A 28 1.47 -11.87 -3.29
N ARG A 29 0.28 -11.35 -3.56
CA ARG A 29 -0.27 -11.38 -4.91
C ARG A 29 0.58 -10.58 -5.89
N LEU A 30 1.01 -9.39 -5.50
CA LEU A 30 1.83 -8.54 -6.37
C LEU A 30 3.20 -9.14 -6.63
N SER A 31 3.77 -9.83 -5.64
CA SER A 31 5.07 -10.48 -5.80
C SER A 31 4.98 -11.70 -6.71
N THR A 32 3.86 -12.39 -6.70
CA THR A 32 3.67 -13.63 -7.46
C THR A 32 3.13 -13.35 -8.87
N ASP A 33 2.04 -12.62 -8.96
CA ASP A 33 1.30 -12.41 -10.21
C ASP A 33 1.49 -11.02 -10.79
N GLY A 34 2.00 -10.09 -10.00
CA GLY A 34 2.06 -8.69 -10.38
C GLY A 34 0.69 -8.03 -10.28
N GLY A 35 0.62 -6.79 -10.72
CA GLY A 35 -0.62 -6.04 -10.69
C GLY A 35 -0.45 -4.67 -11.31
N SER A 36 -1.51 -3.87 -11.27
CA SER A 36 -1.51 -2.53 -11.84
C SER A 36 -0.72 -1.56 -10.96
N PRO A 37 -0.27 -0.42 -11.51
CA PRO A 37 0.38 0.61 -10.68
C PRO A 37 -0.50 1.07 -9.53
N ASN A 38 -1.82 1.12 -9.72
CA ASN A 38 -2.74 1.50 -8.66
C ASN A 38 -2.70 0.52 -7.49
N GLU A 39 -2.55 -0.76 -7.77
CA GLU A 39 -2.45 -1.77 -6.72
C GLU A 39 -1.15 -1.63 -5.93
N TRP A 40 -0.04 -1.38 -6.62
CA TRP A 40 1.23 -1.10 -5.97
C TRP A 40 1.15 0.18 -5.12
N ALA A 41 0.47 1.21 -5.63
CA ALA A 41 0.27 2.44 -4.88
C ALA A 41 -0.53 2.19 -3.61
N ARG A 42 -1.54 1.34 -3.70
CA ARG A 42 -2.34 0.96 -2.52
C ARG A 42 -1.48 0.27 -1.47
N LEU A 43 -0.61 -0.62 -1.91
CA LEU A 43 0.32 -1.30 -1.00
C LEU A 43 1.24 -0.30 -0.32
N ILE A 44 1.82 0.61 -1.07
CA ILE A 44 2.72 1.63 -0.54
C ILE A 44 2.00 2.49 0.51
N ASN A 45 0.80 2.96 0.18
CA ASN A 45 0.01 3.78 1.10
C ASN A 45 -0.33 3.02 2.37
N ALA A 46 -0.75 1.76 2.25
CA ALA A 46 -1.11 0.95 3.40
C ALA A 46 0.08 0.71 4.32
N LEU A 47 1.25 0.46 3.75
CA LEU A 47 2.48 0.31 4.54
C LEU A 47 2.83 1.61 5.26
N GLY A 48 2.60 2.75 4.62
CA GLY A 48 2.79 4.05 5.26
C GLY A 48 1.87 4.27 6.43
N VAL A 49 0.60 3.87 6.29
CA VAL A 49 -0.38 3.97 7.39
C VAL A 49 0.06 3.12 8.58
N LEU A 50 0.67 1.97 8.32
CA LEU A 50 1.19 1.11 9.39
C LEU A 50 2.50 1.61 9.98
N GLY A 51 3.10 2.64 9.40
CA GLY A 51 4.40 3.13 9.83
C GLY A 51 5.57 2.28 9.37
N GLU A 52 5.35 1.35 8.45
CA GLU A 52 6.40 0.45 7.95
C GLU A 52 7.05 1.05 6.71
N PHE A 53 7.78 2.14 6.93
CA PHE A 53 8.33 2.95 5.84
C PHE A 53 9.43 2.25 5.05
N GLN A 54 10.20 1.37 5.69
CA GLN A 54 11.22 0.60 4.97
C GLN A 54 10.60 -0.37 3.99
N ARG A 55 9.53 -1.03 4.40
CA ARG A 55 8.79 -1.93 3.52
C ARG A 55 8.11 -1.15 2.40
N ALA A 56 7.56 0.01 2.72
CA ALA A 56 6.95 0.88 1.72
C ALA A 56 7.97 1.32 0.67
N ARG A 57 9.16 1.66 1.11
CA ARG A 57 10.25 2.05 0.19
C ARG A 57 10.67 0.88 -0.69
N SER A 58 10.76 -0.33 -0.12
CA SER A 58 11.10 -1.53 -0.90
C SER A 58 10.04 -1.80 -1.96
N ALA A 59 8.77 -1.69 -1.60
CA ALA A 59 7.67 -1.87 -2.55
C ALA A 59 7.73 -0.83 -3.66
N TRP A 60 8.00 0.41 -3.31
CA TRP A 60 8.14 1.51 -4.26
C TRP A 60 9.27 1.24 -5.26
N LYS A 61 10.44 0.84 -4.76
CA LYS A 61 11.58 0.52 -5.62
C LYS A 61 11.28 -0.63 -6.57
N GLN A 62 10.67 -1.68 -6.04
CA GLN A 62 10.29 -2.84 -6.83
C GLN A 62 9.31 -2.45 -7.93
N ALA A 63 8.30 -1.66 -7.58
CA ALA A 63 7.31 -1.19 -8.55
C ALA A 63 7.94 -0.31 -9.62
N LYS A 64 8.87 0.58 -9.24
CA LYS A 64 9.56 1.43 -10.20
C LYS A 64 10.35 0.60 -11.21
N ASN A 65 10.95 -0.49 -10.78
CA ASN A 65 11.66 -1.38 -11.69
C ASN A 65 10.71 -2.05 -12.68
N ILE A 66 9.53 -2.44 -12.21
CA ILE A 66 8.53 -3.09 -13.05
C ILE A 66 7.99 -2.12 -14.11
N PHE A 67 7.73 -0.88 -13.71
CA PHE A 67 7.08 0.11 -14.57
C PHE A 67 8.05 1.14 -15.13
N THR A 68 9.32 0.76 -15.29
CA THR A 68 10.39 1.67 -15.74
C THR A 68 10.04 2.39 -17.04
N GLU A 69 9.37 1.72 -17.97
CA GLU A 69 9.05 2.28 -19.28
C GLU A 69 7.68 2.95 -19.35
N SER A 70 7.00 3.10 -18.20
CA SER A 70 5.66 3.69 -18.17
C SER A 70 5.66 4.94 -17.30
N PRO A 71 5.84 6.14 -17.89
CA PRO A 71 5.85 7.37 -17.10
C PRO A 71 4.59 7.62 -16.30
N SER A 72 3.42 7.30 -16.83
CA SER A 72 2.17 7.49 -16.09
C SER A 72 2.08 6.57 -14.88
N SER A 73 2.58 5.33 -15.00
CA SER A 73 2.65 4.43 -13.87
C SER A 73 3.61 4.93 -12.79
N LEU A 74 4.78 5.42 -13.21
CA LEU A 74 5.76 5.97 -12.29
C LEU A 74 5.20 7.17 -11.54
N GLU A 75 4.40 8.00 -12.20
CA GLU A 75 3.76 9.14 -11.56
C GLU A 75 2.81 8.70 -10.45
N ILE A 76 2.02 7.67 -10.71
CA ILE A 76 1.12 7.10 -9.70
C ILE A 76 1.90 6.61 -8.49
N LEU A 77 2.98 5.88 -8.74
CA LEU A 77 3.82 5.33 -7.67
C LEU A 77 4.52 6.42 -6.88
N ASN A 78 5.03 7.41 -7.55
CA ASN A 78 5.72 8.53 -6.90
C ASN A 78 4.76 9.34 -6.04
N THR A 79 3.53 9.53 -6.51
CA THR A 79 2.49 10.23 -5.74
C THR A 79 2.18 9.47 -4.46
N ALA A 80 2.03 8.15 -4.55
CA ALA A 80 1.78 7.32 -3.36
C ALA A 80 2.94 7.44 -2.36
N ALA A 81 4.17 7.40 -2.85
CA ALA A 81 5.35 7.53 -2.00
C ALA A 81 5.40 8.90 -1.31
N GLN A 82 5.09 9.95 -2.05
CA GLN A 82 5.07 11.31 -1.48
C GLN A 82 4.00 11.47 -0.42
N ASN A 83 2.83 10.84 -0.62
CA ASN A 83 1.73 10.92 0.33
C ASN A 83 2.10 10.35 1.70
N ILE A 84 3.02 9.42 1.76
CA ILE A 84 3.48 8.86 3.03
C ILE A 84 4.85 9.38 3.45
N GLY A 85 5.37 10.36 2.74
CA GLY A 85 6.62 11.04 3.11
C GLY A 85 7.90 10.37 2.61
N LEU A 86 7.83 9.46 1.67
CA LEU A 86 9.02 8.88 1.04
C LEU A 86 9.64 9.85 0.04
N LYS A 87 10.96 9.77 -0.09
CA LYS A 87 11.70 10.60 -1.03
C LYS A 87 12.57 9.78 -1.94
#